data_e89aff9f6c5133a80e163986af0617ab
#
_entry.id   e89aff9f6c5133a80e163986af0617ab
#
_cell.length_a   1.000
_cell.length_b   1.000
_cell.length_c   1.000
_cell.angle_alpha   90.00
_cell.angle_beta   90.00
_cell.angle_gamma   90.00
#
_symmetry.space_group_name_H-M   'P 1'
#
loop_
_entity.id
_entity.type
_entity.pdbx_description
1 polymer ?
#
loop_
_entity_poly.entity_id
_entity_poly.type
_entity_poly.pdbx_seq_one_letter_code
_entity_poly.pdbx_strand_id
1 'polypeptide(L)'
;MEVPYIIKGGEHTDERGQLCYNNDFNLTDVKRIYRIENWSTRTFRGWQGHKIERRWFSAVSGSFKIELIAIDKWDNPAKGCNLSSFELLSDKLDVLFIPNGYVSRIQALERSSKLLVMADYLIGEVEDEYRFEIDYFNS
;
A
#
# COMPACT_ATOMS: atom_id res chain seq x y z
N MET A 1 -13.99 -11.06 8.02
CA MET A 1 -13.14 -9.87 7.89
C MET A 1 -12.10 -10.11 6.81
N GLU A 2 -12.03 -9.21 5.84
CA GLU A 2 -11.03 -9.32 4.80
C GLU A 2 -9.63 -9.06 5.36
N VAL A 3 -8.64 -9.71 4.80
CA VAL A 3 -7.24 -9.51 5.15
C VAL A 3 -6.46 -9.03 3.92
N PRO A 4 -5.34 -8.32 4.11
CA PRO A 4 -4.50 -7.91 2.98
C PRO A 4 -3.91 -9.13 2.26
N TYR A 5 -3.73 -9.01 0.95
CA TYR A 5 -3.08 -10.05 0.16
C TYR A 5 -2.49 -9.48 -1.13
N ILE A 6 -1.56 -10.23 -1.70
CA ILE A 6 -0.91 -9.87 -2.97
C ILE A 6 -1.69 -10.50 -4.13
N ILE A 7 -2.04 -9.66 -5.10
CA ILE A 7 -2.57 -10.09 -6.41
C ILE A 7 -1.34 -10.15 -7.32
N LYS A 8 -0.89 -11.35 -7.65
CA LYS A 8 0.38 -11.55 -8.34
C LYS A 8 0.31 -11.13 -9.79
N GLY A 9 1.29 -10.34 -10.21
CA GLY A 9 1.49 -10.00 -11.60
C GLY A 9 2.48 -10.93 -12.27
N GLY A 10 2.89 -10.55 -13.46
CA GLY A 10 3.87 -11.30 -14.24
C GLY A 10 4.71 -10.35 -15.09
N GLU A 11 5.65 -10.93 -15.83
CA GLU A 11 6.50 -10.16 -16.71
C GLU A 11 6.88 -11.00 -17.95
N HIS A 12 7.18 -10.29 -19.01
CA HIS A 12 7.73 -10.86 -20.23
C HIS A 12 8.84 -9.95 -20.73
N THR A 13 10.02 -10.51 -20.96
CA THR A 13 11.18 -9.77 -21.44
C THR A 13 11.61 -10.31 -22.80
N ASP A 14 11.86 -9.43 -23.76
CA ASP A 14 12.41 -9.77 -25.05
C ASP A 14 13.42 -8.68 -25.47
N GLU A 15 13.86 -8.69 -26.75
CA GLU A 15 14.85 -7.76 -27.26
C GLU A 15 14.38 -6.31 -27.27
N ARG A 16 13.07 -6.06 -27.17
CA ARG A 16 12.51 -4.70 -27.13
C ARG A 16 12.48 -4.12 -25.72
N GLY A 17 12.52 -4.97 -24.67
CA GLY A 17 12.42 -4.54 -23.29
C GLY A 17 11.56 -5.46 -22.46
N GLN A 18 10.93 -4.90 -21.43
CA GLN A 18 10.15 -5.66 -20.47
C GLN A 18 8.70 -5.21 -20.45
N LEU A 19 7.80 -6.18 -20.43
CA LEU A 19 6.37 -5.96 -20.23
C LEU A 19 5.98 -6.54 -18.87
N CYS A 20 5.53 -5.68 -17.96
CA CYS A 20 4.97 -6.12 -16.68
C CYS A 20 3.45 -6.02 -16.74
N TYR A 21 2.76 -7.01 -16.24
CA TYR A 21 1.30 -7.06 -16.33
C TYR A 21 0.69 -7.67 -15.07
N ASN A 22 -0.61 -7.39 -14.87
CA ASN A 22 -1.40 -8.06 -13.85
C ASN A 22 -2.78 -8.35 -14.44
N ASN A 23 -3.01 -9.60 -14.79
CA ASN A 23 -4.26 -10.03 -15.44
C ASN A 23 -5.33 -10.47 -14.44
N ASP A 24 -4.98 -10.54 -13.16
CA ASP A 24 -5.90 -10.98 -12.11
C ASP A 24 -6.50 -9.82 -11.32
N PHE A 25 -5.91 -8.62 -11.44
CA PHE A 25 -6.39 -7.44 -10.75
C PHE A 25 -7.56 -6.83 -11.50
N ASN A 26 -8.73 -6.81 -10.83
CA ASN A 26 -9.93 -6.18 -11.37
C ASN A 26 -10.03 -4.75 -10.85
N LEU A 27 -9.98 -3.77 -11.77
CA LEU A 27 -9.98 -2.35 -11.42
C LEU A 27 -11.39 -1.76 -11.33
N THR A 28 -12.44 -2.57 -11.35
CA THR A 28 -13.83 -2.10 -11.37
C THR A 28 -14.14 -1.09 -10.25
N ASP A 29 -13.58 -1.31 -9.07
CA ASP A 29 -13.85 -0.47 -7.90
C ASP A 29 -12.87 0.69 -7.73
N VAL A 30 -11.87 0.79 -8.60
CA VAL A 30 -10.86 1.85 -8.49
C VAL A 30 -11.43 3.16 -9.05
N LYS A 31 -11.43 4.20 -8.21
CA LYS A 31 -11.94 5.53 -8.57
C LYS A 31 -10.89 6.62 -8.51
N ARG A 32 -9.74 6.35 -7.90
CA ARG A 32 -8.69 7.35 -7.71
C ARG A 32 -7.34 6.70 -7.79
N ILE A 33 -6.38 7.42 -8.37
CA ILE A 33 -5.01 6.95 -8.55
C ILE A 33 -4.03 8.08 -8.24
N TYR A 34 -2.92 7.77 -7.57
CA TYR A 34 -1.80 8.70 -7.40
C TYR A 34 -0.51 7.92 -7.21
N ARG A 35 0.62 8.63 -7.32
CA ARG A 35 1.94 8.03 -7.20
C ARG A 35 2.70 8.72 -6.07
N ILE A 36 3.37 7.91 -5.25
CA ILE A 36 4.28 8.36 -4.20
C ILE A 36 5.70 8.02 -4.65
N GLU A 37 6.63 8.95 -4.43
CA GLU A 37 8.05 8.67 -4.56
C GLU A 37 8.71 8.93 -3.20
N ASN A 38 9.46 7.95 -2.69
CA ASN A 38 10.27 8.13 -1.49
C ASN A 38 11.72 8.37 -1.91
N TRP A 39 12.25 9.55 -1.56
CA TRP A 39 13.62 9.94 -1.91
C TRP A 39 14.67 9.04 -1.25
N SER A 40 14.36 8.56 -0.03
CA SER A 40 15.32 7.91 0.85
C SER A 40 14.73 6.64 1.44
N THR A 41 15.62 5.68 1.76
CA THR A 41 15.22 4.46 2.48
C THR A 41 15.01 4.71 3.98
N ARG A 42 15.32 5.91 4.46
CA ARG A 42 15.23 6.27 5.89
C ARG A 42 13.95 6.97 6.26
N THR A 43 13.18 7.47 5.28
CA THR A 43 11.94 8.19 5.52
C THR A 43 10.76 7.24 5.40
N PHE A 44 9.97 7.18 6.45
CA PHE A 44 8.77 6.35 6.49
C PHE A 44 7.55 7.24 6.29
N ARG A 45 6.56 6.73 5.54
CA ARG A 45 5.25 7.37 5.42
C ARG A 45 4.25 6.57 6.22
N GLY A 46 3.51 7.24 7.08
CA GLY A 46 2.49 6.61 7.91
C GLY A 46 2.68 7.01 9.36
N TRP A 47 2.04 6.42 10.24
CA TRP A 47 0.92 5.46 10.01
C TRP A 47 -0.28 6.22 9.50
N GLN A 48 -0.84 5.77 8.44
CA GLN A 48 -2.03 6.37 7.85
C GLN A 48 -3.00 5.28 7.43
N GLY A 49 -4.27 5.50 7.67
CA GLY A 49 -5.25 4.48 7.32
C GLY A 49 -6.64 4.99 7.10
N HIS A 50 -7.50 4.05 6.80
CA HIS A 50 -8.84 4.33 6.35
C HIS A 50 -9.81 3.31 6.96
N LYS A 51 -10.87 3.83 7.53
CA LYS A 51 -11.92 3.02 8.13
C LYS A 51 -12.92 2.53 7.09
N ILE A 52 -13.09 3.30 6.02
CA ILE A 52 -14.10 3.07 4.98
C ILE A 52 -13.46 2.67 3.65
N GLU A 53 -12.43 3.40 3.23
CA GLU A 53 -11.79 3.21 1.92
C GLU A 53 -10.89 1.98 1.88
N ARG A 54 -10.88 1.33 0.72
CA ARG A 54 -9.93 0.27 0.38
C ARG A 54 -8.81 0.86 -0.46
N ARG A 55 -7.63 0.23 -0.40
CA ARG A 55 -6.46 0.67 -1.14
C ARG A 55 -5.81 -0.49 -1.89
N TRP A 56 -5.16 -0.15 -3.00
CA TRP A 56 -4.33 -1.08 -3.76
C TRP A 56 -2.99 -0.40 -4.01
N PHE A 57 -1.90 -1.08 -3.66
CA PHE A 57 -0.53 -0.56 -3.82
C PHE A 57 0.23 -1.42 -4.81
N SER A 58 1.02 -0.79 -5.69
CA SER A 58 1.92 -1.50 -6.59
C SER A 58 3.22 -0.73 -6.76
N ALA A 59 4.37 -1.39 -6.59
CA ALA A 59 5.66 -0.76 -6.84
C ALA A 59 5.88 -0.68 -8.34
N VAL A 60 6.07 0.53 -8.86
CA VAL A 60 6.32 0.75 -10.29
C VAL A 60 7.78 1.07 -10.57
N SER A 61 8.57 1.34 -9.54
CA SER A 61 10.02 1.50 -9.62
C SER A 61 10.61 1.18 -8.25
N GLY A 62 11.73 0.47 -8.22
CA GLY A 62 12.37 0.09 -6.97
C GLY A 62 11.60 -0.94 -6.18
N SER A 63 11.57 -0.78 -4.87
CA SER A 63 10.92 -1.73 -3.98
C SER A 63 10.48 -1.07 -2.67
N PHE A 64 9.48 -1.67 -2.04
CA PHE A 64 8.88 -1.14 -0.81
C PHE A 64 8.62 -2.25 0.19
N LYS A 65 8.73 -1.89 1.46
CA LYS A 65 8.18 -2.66 2.56
C LYS A 65 6.91 -1.96 3.03
N ILE A 66 5.81 -2.69 3.06
CA ILE A 66 4.52 -2.18 3.51
C ILE A 66 4.15 -2.93 4.78
N GLU A 67 3.99 -2.20 5.87
CA GLU A 67 3.53 -2.76 7.13
C GLU A 67 2.09 -2.35 7.37
N LEU A 68 1.26 -3.29 7.80
CA LEU A 68 -0.17 -3.10 7.96
C LEU A 68 -0.63 -3.58 9.32
N ILE A 69 -1.52 -2.81 9.95
CA ILE A 69 -2.12 -3.15 11.23
C ILE A 69 -3.63 -2.94 11.11
N ALA A 70 -4.40 -3.97 11.50
CA ALA A 70 -5.84 -3.86 11.63
C ALA A 70 -6.17 -3.03 12.88
N ILE A 71 -7.04 -2.05 12.74
CA ILE A 71 -7.39 -1.15 13.83
C ILE A 71 -8.68 -1.61 14.50
N ASP A 72 -8.64 -1.73 15.82
CA ASP A 72 -9.80 -2.12 16.63
C ASP A 72 -10.65 -0.91 17.02
N LYS A 73 -10.02 0.16 17.50
CA LYS A 73 -10.68 1.39 17.91
C LYS A 73 -9.92 2.57 17.32
N TRP A 74 -10.56 3.29 16.43
CA TRP A 74 -9.92 4.36 15.68
C TRP A 74 -9.56 5.58 16.51
N ASP A 75 -10.30 5.82 17.61
CA ASP A 75 -10.01 6.91 18.53
C ASP A 75 -8.86 6.61 19.50
N ASN A 76 -8.60 5.32 19.75
CA ASN A 76 -7.53 4.91 20.67
C ASN A 76 -7.09 3.48 20.35
N PRO A 77 -6.34 3.27 19.26
CA PRO A 77 -5.96 1.92 18.87
C PRO A 77 -5.04 1.23 19.88
N ALA A 78 -5.20 -0.09 20.02
CA ALA A 78 -4.32 -0.90 20.85
C ALA A 78 -2.89 -0.90 20.26
N LYS A 79 -1.88 -0.70 21.10
CA LYS A 79 -0.48 -0.60 20.65
C LYS A 79 0.15 -1.94 20.34
N GLY A 80 -0.34 -3.02 20.96
CA GLY A 80 0.20 -4.37 20.78
C GLY A 80 -0.48 -5.16 19.67
N CYS A 81 -0.95 -4.51 18.61
CA CYS A 81 -1.66 -5.17 17.51
C CYS A 81 -0.70 -6.01 16.66
N ASN A 82 -1.26 -7.04 16.01
CA ASN A 82 -0.53 -7.85 15.06
C ASN A 82 -0.18 -7.05 13.82
N LEU A 83 1.09 -7.14 13.43
CA LEU A 83 1.61 -6.44 12.26
C LEU A 83 1.79 -7.44 11.12
N SER A 84 1.24 -7.12 9.97
CA SER A 84 1.47 -7.85 8.72
C SER A 84 2.48 -7.06 7.88
N SER A 85 3.41 -7.74 7.23
CA SER A 85 4.44 -7.09 6.44
C SER A 85 4.48 -7.70 5.04
N PHE A 86 4.56 -6.83 4.04
CA PHE A 86 4.61 -7.22 2.62
C PHE A 86 5.76 -6.49 1.94
N GLU A 87 6.42 -7.17 1.03
CA GLU A 87 7.46 -6.58 0.20
C GLU A 87 6.94 -6.49 -1.23
N LEU A 88 6.99 -5.30 -1.80
CA LEU A 88 6.57 -5.06 -3.19
C LEU A 88 7.79 -4.73 -4.02
N LEU A 89 8.01 -5.52 -5.06
CA LEU A 89 9.10 -5.35 -6.02
C LEU A 89 8.52 -4.88 -7.36
N SER A 90 9.28 -4.08 -8.08
CA SER A 90 8.84 -3.53 -9.36
C SER A 90 9.14 -4.45 -10.56
N ASP A 91 9.68 -5.65 -10.32
CA ASP A 91 10.00 -6.61 -11.38
C ASP A 91 8.77 -7.25 -12.03
N LYS A 92 7.67 -7.18 -11.33
CA LYS A 92 6.34 -7.60 -11.81
C LYS A 92 5.35 -6.52 -11.39
N LEU A 93 4.14 -6.61 -11.90
CA LEU A 93 3.11 -5.67 -11.51
C LEU A 93 2.22 -6.29 -10.42
N ASP A 94 2.84 -6.71 -9.33
CA ASP A 94 2.12 -7.22 -8.16
C ASP A 94 1.32 -6.08 -7.54
N VAL A 95 0.12 -6.38 -7.07
CA VAL A 95 -0.77 -5.41 -6.42
C VAL A 95 -1.10 -5.92 -5.03
N LEU A 96 -0.81 -5.11 -4.02
CA LEU A 96 -1.20 -5.39 -2.64
C LEU A 96 -2.59 -4.80 -2.40
N PHE A 97 -3.54 -5.66 -2.09
CA PHE A 97 -4.88 -5.23 -1.67
C PHE A 97 -4.88 -4.98 -0.17
N ILE A 98 -5.36 -3.80 0.23
CA ILE A 98 -5.50 -3.40 1.63
C ILE A 98 -6.99 -3.13 1.89
N PRO A 99 -7.66 -4.00 2.67
CA PRO A 99 -9.06 -3.77 3.02
C PRO A 99 -9.22 -2.50 3.85
N ASN A 100 -10.45 -2.00 3.93
CA ASN A 100 -10.77 -0.97 4.91
C ASN A 100 -10.50 -1.50 6.33
N GLY A 101 -10.20 -0.60 7.24
CA GLY A 101 -9.94 -0.97 8.63
C GLY A 101 -8.48 -1.16 8.97
N TYR A 102 -7.57 -0.77 8.07
CA TYR A 102 -6.12 -0.93 8.28
C TYR A 102 -5.41 0.41 8.23
N VAL A 103 -4.32 0.52 8.97
CA VAL A 103 -3.32 1.56 8.79
C VAL A 103 -2.08 0.96 8.14
N SER A 104 -1.36 1.78 7.39
CA SER A 104 -0.14 1.37 6.70
C SER A 104 1.04 2.25 7.07
N ARG A 105 2.23 1.63 7.05
CA ARG A 105 3.50 2.34 7.08
C ARG A 105 4.30 1.90 5.88
N ILE A 106 4.79 2.87 5.11
CA ILE A 106 5.45 2.65 3.82
C ILE A 106 6.91 3.03 3.95
N GLN A 107 7.80 2.10 3.62
CA GLN A 107 9.24 2.32 3.58
C GLN A 107 9.78 1.91 2.23
N ALA A 108 10.50 2.81 1.56
CA ALA A 108 11.25 2.45 0.36
C ALA A 108 12.47 1.62 0.75
N LEU A 109 12.74 0.55 0.01
CA LEU A 109 13.94 -0.29 0.21
C LEU A 109 15.08 0.11 -0.72
N GLU A 110 14.79 0.95 -1.71
CA GLU A 110 15.76 1.54 -2.62
C GLU A 110 15.46 3.02 -2.74
N ARG A 111 16.49 3.81 -3.03
CA ARG A 111 16.31 5.26 -3.21
C ARG A 111 15.41 5.55 -4.40
N SER A 112 14.59 6.57 -4.26
CA SER A 112 13.69 7.07 -5.31
C SER A 112 12.70 6.01 -5.81
N SER A 113 12.34 5.05 -4.97
CA SER A 113 11.31 4.07 -5.30
C SER A 113 9.95 4.75 -5.47
N LYS A 114 9.16 4.25 -6.41
CA LYS A 114 7.86 4.82 -6.76
C LYS A 114 6.76 3.80 -6.54
N LEU A 115 5.73 4.22 -5.81
CA LEU A 115 4.58 3.41 -5.45
C LEU A 115 3.32 3.99 -6.09
N LEU A 116 2.60 3.15 -6.83
CA LEU A 116 1.29 3.49 -7.36
C LEU A 116 0.24 3.16 -6.31
N VAL A 117 -0.62 4.11 -6.00
CA VAL A 117 -1.69 3.94 -5.01
C VAL A 117 -3.03 4.15 -5.68
N MET A 118 -3.95 3.24 -5.43
CA MET A 118 -5.30 3.31 -5.94
C MET A 118 -6.30 3.21 -4.79
N ALA A 119 -7.44 3.87 -4.93
CA ALA A 119 -8.47 3.91 -3.91
C ALA A 119 -9.84 3.74 -4.54
N ASP A 120 -10.82 3.31 -3.74
CA ASP A 120 -12.18 3.05 -4.22
C ASP A 120 -13.15 4.22 -3.99
N TYR A 121 -12.66 5.38 -3.58
CA TYR A 121 -13.44 6.60 -3.43
C TYR A 121 -12.71 7.75 -4.11
N LEU A 122 -13.47 8.71 -4.64
CA LEU A 122 -12.92 9.96 -5.13
C LEU A 122 -12.46 10.81 -3.95
N ILE A 123 -11.49 11.69 -4.19
CA ILE A 123 -11.00 12.59 -3.14
C ILE A 123 -12.13 13.47 -2.62
N GLY A 124 -12.26 13.55 -1.30
CA GLY A 124 -13.30 14.35 -0.65
C GLY A 124 -14.67 13.71 -0.60
N GLU A 125 -14.84 12.53 -1.17
CA GLU A 125 -16.13 11.82 -1.17
C GLU A 125 -16.50 11.34 0.22
N VAL A 126 -15.51 10.93 1.02
CA VAL A 126 -15.66 10.56 2.43
C VAL A 126 -14.55 11.20 3.24
N GLU A 127 -14.83 11.52 4.51
CA GLU A 127 -13.82 11.96 5.46
C GLU A 127 -13.34 10.74 6.23
N ASP A 128 -12.19 10.21 5.82
CA ASP A 128 -11.77 8.88 6.25
C ASP A 128 -10.26 8.76 6.40
N GLU A 129 -9.57 9.87 6.61
CA GLU A 129 -8.11 9.84 6.77
C GLU A 129 -7.76 9.89 8.26
N TYR A 130 -7.07 8.84 8.74
CA TYR A 130 -6.59 8.72 10.11
C TYR A 130 -5.08 8.64 10.09
N ARG A 131 -4.44 9.40 10.97
CA ARG A 131 -2.97 9.43 11.09
C ARG A 131 -2.57 9.18 12.54
N PHE A 132 -1.50 8.40 12.70
CA PHE A 132 -0.91 8.12 14.01
C PHE A 132 0.58 8.37 13.91
N GLU A 133 1.22 8.70 15.04
CA GLU A 133 2.66 8.92 15.09
C GLU A 133 3.39 7.69 14.57
N ILE A 134 4.55 7.91 13.92
CA ILE A 134 5.29 6.82 13.27
C ILE A 134 5.71 5.74 14.27
N ASP A 135 5.90 6.08 15.52
CA ASP A 135 6.28 5.16 16.59
C ASP A 135 5.10 4.70 17.45
N TYR A 136 3.87 5.07 17.10
CA TYR A 136 2.70 4.78 17.93
C TYR A 136 2.55 3.29 18.25
N PHE A 137 2.74 2.43 17.26
CA PHE A 137 2.54 0.99 17.40
C PHE A 137 3.83 0.25 17.77
N ASN A 138 4.93 0.93 17.86
CA ASN A 138 6.20 0.32 18.29
C ASN A 138 6.23 0.27 19.81
N SER A 139 6.27 -0.90 20.35
CA SER A 139 6.34 -1.11 21.79
C SER A 139 7.77 -1.36 22.23
#